data_ef0f56a5f3fd1d9c7f228bca679a68ec
#
_entry.id   ef0f56a5f3fd1d9c7f228bca679a68ec
#
_cell.length_a   1.000
_cell.length_b   1.000
_cell.length_c   1.000
_cell.angle_alpha   90.00
_cell.angle_beta   90.00
_cell.angle_gamma   90.00
#
_symmetry.space_group_name_H-M   'P 1'
#
loop_
_entity.id
_entity.type
_entity.pdbx_description
1 polymer ?
#
loop_
_entity_poly.entity_id
_entity_poly.type
_entity_poly.pdbx_seq_one_letter_code
_entity_poly.pdbx_strand_id
1 'polypeptide(L)'
;MIDDSHPPAPSDHQPPALRDLAERARGYAKAASSANTRRAYAADWKHFAAWCRREGLDALNPDPQVTGLYITACASGARSVGGRKNAVSTIERRLSAISWAYTQRGLTLDRRDRHIATVLAGIRNSHAAPPRQKAAILPEPLRAMLETPARGSPRGLRD
;
A
#
# COMPACT_ATOMS: atom_id res chain seq x y z
N MET A 1 -33.89 11.12 -6.59
CA MET A 1 -32.49 10.75 -6.77
C MET A 1 -32.13 9.85 -5.58
N ILE A 2 -32.12 8.55 -5.79
CA ILE A 2 -32.09 7.51 -4.73
C ILE A 2 -30.61 7.19 -4.50
N ASP A 3 -30.13 7.57 -3.32
CA ASP A 3 -28.83 7.15 -2.82
C ASP A 3 -28.94 5.69 -2.33
N ASP A 4 -28.52 4.75 -3.19
CA ASP A 4 -28.60 3.31 -2.94
C ASP A 4 -27.21 2.70 -2.79
N SER A 5 -26.38 3.33 -1.92
CA SER A 5 -25.05 2.82 -1.55
C SER A 5 -25.08 1.91 -0.31
N HIS A 6 -26.26 1.45 0.07
CA HIS A 6 -26.40 0.45 1.14
C HIS A 6 -26.56 -0.92 0.48
N PRO A 7 -25.74 -1.93 0.88
CA PRO A 7 -26.04 -3.30 0.45
C PRO A 7 -27.46 -3.61 0.87
N PRO A 8 -28.30 -4.24 0.01
CA PRO A 8 -29.69 -4.46 0.31
C PRO A 8 -29.84 -5.12 1.67
N ALA A 9 -30.68 -4.53 2.51
CA ALA A 9 -31.06 -5.15 3.76
C ALA A 9 -31.57 -6.57 3.47
N PRO A 10 -31.24 -7.57 4.28
CA PRO A 10 -31.68 -8.93 4.06
C PRO A 10 -33.20 -8.91 3.99
N SER A 11 -33.76 -9.29 2.83
CA SER A 11 -35.19 -9.44 2.65
C SER A 11 -35.68 -10.46 3.68
N ASP A 12 -36.77 -10.15 4.37
CA ASP A 12 -37.38 -10.98 5.44
C ASP A 12 -37.75 -12.41 5.01
N HIS A 13 -37.60 -12.74 3.75
CA HIS A 13 -37.94 -14.02 3.12
C HIS A 13 -36.75 -14.99 2.95
N GLN A 14 -35.54 -14.63 3.45
CA GLN A 14 -34.41 -15.56 3.34
C GLN A 14 -34.47 -16.67 4.38
N PRO A 15 -34.21 -17.95 3.99
CA PRO A 15 -34.12 -19.06 4.93
C PRO A 15 -33.10 -18.77 6.06
N PRO A 16 -33.36 -19.24 7.30
CA PRO A 16 -32.50 -18.99 8.45
C PRO A 16 -31.02 -19.34 8.21
N ALA A 17 -30.75 -20.45 7.52
CA ALA A 17 -29.40 -20.89 7.18
C ALA A 17 -28.65 -19.89 6.27
N LEU A 18 -29.36 -19.22 5.37
CA LEU A 18 -28.74 -18.19 4.52
C LEU A 18 -28.50 -16.89 5.28
N ARG A 19 -29.30 -16.55 6.28
CA ARG A 19 -29.08 -15.41 7.17
C ARG A 19 -27.80 -15.61 7.97
N ASP A 20 -27.60 -16.79 8.56
CA ASP A 20 -26.36 -17.14 9.29
C ASP A 20 -25.13 -17.06 8.39
N LEU A 21 -25.24 -17.57 7.16
CA LEU A 21 -24.15 -17.49 6.18
C LEU A 21 -23.85 -16.02 5.79
N ALA A 22 -24.87 -15.20 5.60
CA ALA A 22 -24.72 -13.79 5.30
C ALA A 22 -24.05 -13.03 6.47
N GLU A 23 -24.37 -13.35 7.72
CA GLU A 23 -23.69 -12.76 8.88
C GLU A 23 -22.24 -13.18 8.98
N ARG A 24 -21.93 -14.46 8.75
CA ARG A 24 -20.54 -14.95 8.70
C ARG A 24 -19.77 -14.29 7.57
N ALA A 25 -20.37 -14.14 6.39
CA ALA A 25 -19.75 -13.44 5.26
C ALA A 25 -19.45 -11.97 5.60
N ARG A 26 -20.37 -11.27 6.26
CA ARG A 26 -20.11 -9.91 6.77
C ARG A 26 -18.99 -9.88 7.80
N GLY A 27 -18.92 -10.87 8.68
CA GLY A 27 -17.82 -11.04 9.65
C GLY A 27 -16.46 -11.22 8.95
N TYR A 28 -16.39 -12.07 7.95
CA TYR A 28 -15.17 -12.27 7.16
C TYR A 28 -14.78 -11.02 6.37
N ALA A 29 -15.73 -10.35 5.73
CA ALA A 29 -15.49 -9.09 5.02
C ALA A 29 -14.96 -8.01 5.95
N LYS A 30 -15.49 -7.90 7.16
CA LYS A 30 -15.00 -6.97 8.19
C LYS A 30 -13.61 -7.35 8.70
N ALA A 31 -13.31 -8.65 8.80
CA ALA A 31 -11.99 -9.15 9.23
C ALA A 31 -10.93 -9.04 8.12
N ALA A 32 -11.32 -8.99 6.85
CA ALA A 32 -10.40 -8.86 5.72
C ALA A 32 -9.56 -7.57 5.74
N SER A 33 -10.00 -6.57 6.50
CA SER A 33 -9.28 -5.30 6.66
C SER A 33 -9.23 -4.92 8.14
N SER A 34 -8.04 -4.76 8.70
CA SER A 34 -7.87 -4.35 10.09
C SER A 34 -8.40 -2.93 10.34
N ALA A 35 -8.80 -2.63 11.59
CA ALA A 35 -9.23 -1.28 11.97
C ALA A 35 -8.14 -0.22 11.70
N ASN A 36 -6.88 -0.59 11.86
CA ASN A 36 -5.74 0.27 11.57
C ASN A 36 -5.62 0.55 10.07
N THR A 37 -5.79 -0.47 9.22
CA THR A 37 -5.77 -0.31 7.76
C THR A 37 -6.90 0.61 7.30
N ARG A 38 -8.12 0.42 7.82
CA ARG A 38 -9.26 1.29 7.48
C ARG A 38 -9.02 2.73 7.89
N ARG A 39 -8.45 2.98 9.08
CA ARG A 39 -8.08 4.33 9.54
C ARG A 39 -7.03 4.97 8.64
N ALA A 40 -6.00 4.23 8.29
CA ALA A 40 -4.95 4.69 7.38
C ALA A 40 -5.53 5.03 6.00
N TYR A 41 -6.39 4.17 5.44
CA TYR A 41 -7.03 4.40 4.16
C TYR A 41 -7.99 5.61 4.19
N ALA A 42 -8.73 5.80 5.28
CA ALA A 42 -9.58 6.98 5.44
C ALA A 42 -8.74 8.28 5.48
N ALA A 43 -7.60 8.26 6.15
CA ALA A 43 -6.69 9.41 6.20
C ALA A 43 -6.07 9.69 4.81
N ASP A 44 -5.64 8.65 4.10
CA ASP A 44 -5.08 8.77 2.76
C ASP A 44 -6.13 9.27 1.75
N TRP A 45 -7.39 8.82 1.85
CA TRP A 45 -8.49 9.35 1.05
C TRP A 45 -8.75 10.83 1.31
N LYS A 46 -8.78 11.25 2.58
CA LYS A 46 -8.94 12.67 2.94
C LYS A 46 -7.83 13.53 2.33
N HIS A 47 -6.60 13.01 2.34
CA HIS A 47 -5.45 13.70 1.75
C HIS A 47 -5.62 13.86 0.24
N PHE A 48 -6.02 12.81 -0.47
CA PHE A 48 -6.31 12.85 -1.91
C PHE A 48 -7.45 13.81 -2.24
N ALA A 49 -8.58 13.72 -1.54
CA ALA A 49 -9.73 14.59 -1.75
C ALA A 49 -9.42 16.07 -1.47
N ALA A 50 -8.59 16.36 -0.46
CA ALA A 50 -8.12 17.70 -0.18
C ALA A 50 -7.20 18.23 -1.29
N TRP A 51 -6.35 17.38 -1.86
CA TRP A 51 -5.52 17.74 -3.01
C TRP A 51 -6.40 18.04 -4.23
N CYS A 52 -7.34 17.17 -4.58
CA CYS A 52 -8.28 17.40 -5.67
C CYS A 52 -9.00 18.76 -5.54
N ARG A 53 -9.50 19.08 -4.33
CA ARG A 53 -10.15 20.38 -4.11
C ARG A 53 -9.22 21.57 -4.36
N ARG A 54 -7.95 21.47 -3.95
CA ARG A 54 -6.96 22.55 -4.19
C ARG A 54 -6.65 22.74 -5.67
N GLU A 55 -6.66 21.65 -6.43
CA GLU A 55 -6.41 21.66 -7.87
C GLU A 55 -7.69 21.88 -8.69
N GLY A 56 -8.85 22.06 -8.07
CA GLY A 56 -10.13 22.25 -8.77
C GLY A 56 -10.64 20.99 -9.46
N LEU A 57 -10.29 19.81 -8.95
CA LEU A 57 -10.63 18.49 -9.51
C LEU A 57 -11.70 17.80 -8.66
N ASP A 58 -12.50 16.94 -9.30
CA ASP A 58 -13.49 16.12 -8.61
C ASP A 58 -12.85 14.80 -8.10
N ALA A 59 -12.78 14.65 -6.77
CA ALA A 59 -12.27 13.45 -6.15
C ALA A 59 -13.19 12.23 -6.28
N LEU A 60 -14.46 12.43 -6.62
CA LEU A 60 -15.42 11.32 -6.77
C LEU A 60 -15.41 10.73 -8.19
N ASN A 61 -14.74 11.36 -9.13
CA ASN A 61 -14.52 10.81 -10.46
C ASN A 61 -13.27 9.90 -10.46
N PRO A 62 -13.39 8.57 -10.70
CA PRO A 62 -12.25 7.64 -10.71
C PRO A 62 -11.42 7.78 -11.99
N ASP A 63 -10.81 8.94 -12.20
CA ASP A 63 -9.98 9.24 -13.34
C ASP A 63 -8.53 8.79 -13.11
N PRO A 64 -7.99 7.83 -13.93
CA PRO A 64 -6.61 7.39 -13.83
C PRO A 64 -5.60 8.53 -14.06
N GLN A 65 -5.88 9.49 -14.90
CA GLN A 65 -5.00 10.63 -15.15
C GLN A 65 -4.86 11.50 -13.89
N VAL A 66 -5.97 11.83 -13.24
CA VAL A 66 -5.98 12.59 -11.98
C VAL A 66 -5.21 11.84 -10.89
N THR A 67 -5.42 10.54 -10.80
CA THR A 67 -4.69 9.69 -9.84
C THR A 67 -3.19 9.66 -10.15
N GLY A 68 -2.81 9.56 -11.43
CA GLY A 68 -1.41 9.62 -11.87
C GLY A 68 -0.73 10.94 -11.52
N LEU A 69 -1.42 12.07 -11.72
CA LEU A 69 -0.93 13.40 -11.31
C LEU A 69 -0.75 13.50 -9.80
N TYR A 70 -1.68 12.96 -9.02
CA TYR A 70 -1.58 12.94 -7.56
C TYR A 70 -0.37 12.16 -7.06
N ILE A 71 -0.14 10.93 -7.56
CA ILE A 71 1.04 10.16 -7.14
C ILE A 71 2.35 10.81 -7.58
N THR A 72 2.35 11.50 -8.73
CA THR A 72 3.49 12.31 -9.19
C THR A 72 3.75 13.47 -8.22
N ALA A 73 2.72 14.20 -7.79
CA ALA A 73 2.85 15.26 -6.81
C ALA A 73 3.42 14.74 -5.48
N CYS A 74 2.95 13.56 -5.03
CA CYS A 74 3.48 12.88 -3.84
C CYS A 74 4.96 12.51 -3.96
N ALA A 75 5.39 12.04 -5.12
CA ALA A 75 6.76 11.63 -5.38
C ALA A 75 7.70 12.84 -5.51
N SER A 76 7.26 13.92 -6.14
CA SER A 76 8.05 15.14 -6.34
C SER A 76 8.13 16.02 -5.09
N GLY A 77 7.20 15.86 -4.14
CA GLY A 77 7.07 16.74 -2.98
C GLY A 77 6.48 18.10 -3.33
N ALA A 78 5.50 18.12 -4.24
CA ALA A 78 4.80 19.34 -4.59
C ALA A 78 4.16 20.03 -3.37
N ARG A 79 4.06 21.36 -3.38
CA ARG A 79 3.44 22.13 -2.29
C ARG A 79 2.00 21.73 -2.02
N SER A 80 1.28 21.36 -3.08
CA SER A 80 -0.12 20.93 -2.99
C SER A 80 -0.32 19.61 -2.20
N VAL A 81 0.75 18.84 -1.97
CA VAL A 81 0.74 17.63 -1.12
C VAL A 81 1.56 17.77 0.17
N GLY A 82 1.91 19.02 0.55
CA GLY A 82 2.63 19.31 1.79
C GLY A 82 4.14 19.51 1.64
N GLY A 83 4.65 19.66 0.42
CA GLY A 83 6.04 20.06 0.15
C GLY A 83 7.12 19.01 0.47
N ARG A 84 6.73 17.77 0.80
CA ARG A 84 7.67 16.68 1.13
C ARG A 84 7.50 15.50 0.18
N LYS A 85 8.64 14.97 -0.28
CA LYS A 85 8.65 13.74 -1.07
C LYS A 85 8.23 12.56 -0.20
N ASN A 86 7.30 11.76 -0.71
CA ASN A 86 6.88 10.53 -0.04
C ASN A 86 7.71 9.33 -0.52
N ALA A 87 7.93 8.38 0.40
CA ALA A 87 8.52 7.10 0.03
C ALA A 87 7.59 6.31 -0.90
N VAL A 88 8.15 5.44 -1.73
CA VAL A 88 7.39 4.60 -2.67
C VAL A 88 6.31 3.80 -1.96
N SER A 89 6.61 3.20 -0.81
CA SER A 89 5.65 2.45 -0.01
C SER A 89 4.44 3.30 0.44
N THR A 90 4.67 4.57 0.77
CA THR A 90 3.59 5.51 1.12
C THR A 90 2.73 5.83 -0.08
N ILE A 91 3.32 6.01 -1.26
CA ILE A 91 2.60 6.28 -2.51
C ILE A 91 1.75 5.06 -2.89
N GLU A 92 2.29 3.86 -2.80
CA GLU A 92 1.58 2.61 -3.07
C GLU A 92 0.40 2.39 -2.12
N ARG A 93 0.59 2.67 -0.82
CA ARG A 93 -0.49 2.62 0.16
C ARG A 93 -1.58 3.62 -0.15
N ARG A 94 -1.23 4.86 -0.51
CA ARG A 94 -2.20 5.90 -0.92
C ARG A 94 -2.99 5.48 -2.16
N LEU A 95 -2.33 4.93 -3.17
CA LEU A 95 -2.99 4.41 -4.35
C LEU A 95 -3.96 3.26 -4.01
N SER A 96 -3.58 2.37 -3.10
CA SER A 96 -4.46 1.31 -2.61
C SER A 96 -5.66 1.86 -1.84
N ALA A 97 -5.45 2.90 -1.03
CA ALA A 97 -6.52 3.58 -0.30
C ALA A 97 -7.52 4.27 -1.23
N ILE A 98 -7.04 4.93 -2.29
CA ILE A 98 -7.89 5.57 -3.30
C ILE A 98 -8.73 4.51 -4.04
N SER A 99 -8.11 3.43 -4.50
CA SER A 99 -8.80 2.33 -5.16
C SER A 99 -9.85 1.68 -4.25
N TRP A 100 -9.51 1.43 -3.00
CA TRP A 100 -10.43 0.90 -2.00
C TRP A 100 -11.62 1.85 -1.76
N ALA A 101 -11.35 3.14 -1.62
CA ALA A 101 -12.38 4.14 -1.38
C ALA A 101 -13.38 4.25 -2.56
N TYR A 102 -12.91 4.12 -3.80
CA TYR A 102 -13.79 4.04 -4.97
C TYR A 102 -14.62 2.75 -4.94
N THR A 103 -14.00 1.61 -4.66
CA THR A 103 -14.71 0.31 -4.58
C THR A 103 -15.81 0.36 -3.52
N GLN A 104 -15.58 1.00 -2.36
CA GLN A 104 -16.62 1.16 -1.33
C GLN A 104 -17.81 2.03 -1.79
N ARG A 105 -17.64 2.80 -2.85
CA ARG A 105 -18.68 3.64 -3.47
C ARG A 105 -19.28 3.03 -4.74
N GLY A 106 -18.98 1.76 -5.03
CA GLY A 106 -19.42 1.09 -6.26
C GLY A 106 -18.72 1.61 -7.53
N LEU A 107 -17.61 2.36 -7.38
CA LEU A 107 -16.82 2.89 -8.48
C LEU A 107 -15.55 2.05 -8.66
N THR A 108 -15.01 2.04 -9.88
CA THR A 108 -13.80 1.27 -10.20
C THR A 108 -12.73 2.19 -10.76
N LEU A 109 -11.55 2.17 -10.15
CA LEU A 109 -10.36 2.81 -10.67
C LEU A 109 -9.51 1.77 -11.42
N ASP A 110 -9.26 1.98 -12.71
CA ASP A 110 -8.34 1.12 -13.46
C ASP A 110 -6.89 1.46 -13.11
N ARG A 111 -6.32 0.66 -12.21
CA ARG A 111 -4.91 0.80 -11.79
C ARG A 111 -3.91 0.34 -12.85
N ARG A 112 -4.36 -0.36 -13.90
CA ARG A 112 -3.53 -0.81 -15.02
C ARG A 112 -3.43 0.24 -16.12
N ASP A 113 -4.28 1.27 -16.04
CA ASP A 113 -4.20 2.39 -16.98
C ASP A 113 -2.78 2.97 -16.97
N ARG A 114 -2.30 3.34 -18.16
CA ARG A 114 -0.93 3.84 -18.37
C ARG A 114 -0.59 5.05 -17.49
N HIS A 115 -1.57 5.92 -17.22
CA HIS A 115 -1.37 7.11 -16.40
C HIS A 115 -1.01 6.78 -14.94
N ILE A 116 -1.41 5.60 -14.46
CA ILE A 116 -1.03 5.10 -13.14
C ILE A 116 0.15 4.14 -13.25
N ALA A 117 0.04 3.11 -14.07
CA ALA A 117 1.01 2.01 -14.11
C ALA A 117 2.40 2.48 -14.55
N THR A 118 2.49 3.27 -15.64
CA THR A 118 3.78 3.76 -16.14
C THR A 118 4.38 4.78 -15.18
N VAL A 119 3.57 5.69 -14.62
CA VAL A 119 4.04 6.68 -13.67
C VAL A 119 4.56 6.01 -12.39
N LEU A 120 3.83 5.04 -11.86
CA LEU A 120 4.26 4.30 -10.67
C LEU A 120 5.57 3.52 -10.91
N ALA A 121 5.71 2.89 -12.07
CA ALA A 121 6.95 2.22 -12.46
C ALA A 121 8.12 3.21 -12.52
N GLY A 122 7.92 4.38 -13.12
CA GLY A 122 8.91 5.45 -13.15
C GLY A 122 9.29 5.96 -11.76
N ILE A 123 8.32 6.14 -10.88
CA ILE A 123 8.56 6.53 -9.49
C ILE A 123 9.40 5.46 -8.77
N ARG A 124 9.07 4.18 -8.91
CA ARG A 124 9.84 3.08 -8.32
C ARG A 124 11.28 3.10 -8.78
N ASN A 125 11.51 3.25 -10.09
CA ASN A 125 12.85 3.28 -10.66
C ASN A 125 13.66 4.51 -10.20
N SER A 126 13.03 5.68 -10.12
CA SER A 126 13.70 6.93 -9.77
C SER A 126 13.97 7.07 -8.26
N HIS A 127 13.14 6.42 -7.43
CA HIS A 127 13.22 6.49 -5.97
C HIS A 127 13.66 5.16 -5.35
N ALA A 128 14.14 4.19 -6.15
CA ALA A 128 14.72 2.97 -5.64
C ALA A 128 15.96 3.33 -4.80
N ALA A 129 15.79 3.44 -3.49
CA ALA A 129 16.92 3.34 -2.59
C ALA A 129 17.52 1.95 -2.79
N PRO A 130 18.86 1.79 -2.90
CA PRO A 130 19.47 0.48 -2.92
C PRO A 130 18.93 -0.31 -1.71
N PRO A 131 18.62 -1.60 -1.88
CA PRO A 131 18.09 -2.39 -0.79
C PRO A 131 19.06 -2.25 0.38
N ARG A 132 18.59 -1.71 1.50
CA ARG A 132 19.32 -1.77 2.76
C ARG A 132 19.43 -3.26 3.07
N GLN A 133 20.56 -3.85 2.71
CA GLN A 133 20.91 -5.13 3.28
C GLN A 133 20.87 -4.92 4.79
N LYS A 134 19.87 -5.52 5.43
CA LYS A 134 19.94 -5.72 6.87
C LYS A 134 21.26 -6.45 7.08
N ALA A 135 22.23 -5.77 7.68
CA ALA A 135 23.47 -6.44 8.10
C ALA A 135 23.00 -7.70 8.84
N ALA A 136 23.39 -8.85 8.30
CA ALA A 136 23.11 -10.10 8.98
C ALA A 136 23.76 -9.97 10.37
N ILE A 137 22.95 -9.89 11.40
CA ILE A 137 23.42 -9.97 12.78
C ILE A 137 23.87 -11.41 12.94
N LEU A 138 25.13 -11.67 12.57
CA LEU A 138 25.76 -12.96 12.88
C LEU A 138 25.83 -13.05 14.40
N PRO A 139 25.29 -14.11 14.99
CA PRO A 139 25.47 -14.35 16.42
C PRO A 139 26.94 -14.31 16.78
N GLU A 140 27.29 -13.68 17.91
CA GLU A 140 28.66 -13.52 18.42
C GLU A 140 29.54 -14.78 18.29
N PRO A 141 29.04 -16.01 18.53
CA PRO A 141 29.80 -17.24 18.34
C PRO A 141 30.30 -17.47 16.90
N LEU A 142 29.53 -17.06 15.91
CA LEU A 142 29.88 -17.21 14.49
C LEU A 142 30.93 -16.16 14.05
N ARG A 143 30.90 -14.96 14.64
CA ARG A 143 31.95 -13.96 14.44
C ARG A 143 33.30 -14.43 14.95
N ALA A 144 33.32 -15.01 16.15
CA ALA A 144 34.55 -15.55 16.76
C ALA A 144 35.17 -16.67 15.93
N MET A 145 34.36 -17.51 15.27
CA MET A 145 34.83 -18.57 14.40
C MET A 145 35.47 -18.06 13.09
N LEU A 146 35.01 -16.93 12.57
CA LEU A 146 35.54 -16.35 11.33
C LEU A 146 36.79 -15.48 11.58
N GLU A 147 37.02 -15.02 12.81
CA GLU A 147 38.16 -14.18 13.21
C GLU A 147 39.34 -15.02 13.75
N THR A 148 39.22 -16.34 13.85
CA THR A 148 40.33 -17.18 14.30
C THR A 148 41.29 -17.42 13.14
N PRO A 149 42.50 -16.82 13.13
CA PRO A 149 43.48 -17.12 12.10
C PRO A 149 43.93 -18.56 12.26
N ALA A 150 43.96 -19.30 11.16
CA ALA A 150 44.48 -20.67 11.12
C ALA A 150 45.93 -20.67 11.65
N ARG A 151 46.12 -20.97 12.95
CA ARG A 151 47.42 -21.26 13.52
C ARG A 151 47.77 -22.71 13.26
N GLY A 152 48.84 -22.91 12.54
CA GLY A 152 49.60 -24.12 12.61
C GLY A 152 49.67 -24.96 11.35
N SER A 153 50.52 -24.58 10.45
CA SER A 153 51.20 -25.56 9.60
C SER A 153 52.22 -26.34 10.42
N PRO A 154 52.17 -27.67 10.54
CA PRO A 154 53.28 -28.42 11.10
C PRO A 154 54.40 -28.47 10.09
N ARG A 155 55.51 -27.83 10.41
CA ARG A 155 56.77 -28.07 9.74
C ARG A 155 57.20 -29.51 9.94
N GLY A 156 57.34 -30.18 8.83
CA GLY A 156 57.90 -31.52 8.80
C GLY A 156 59.33 -31.52 9.31
N LEU A 157 59.60 -32.50 10.17
CA LEU A 157 60.93 -32.93 10.47
C LEU A 157 61.37 -33.92 9.41
N ARG A 158 62.47 -33.64 8.78
CA ARG A 158 63.27 -34.62 8.07
C ARG A 158 64.38 -35.06 9.00
N ASP A 159 64.56 -36.33 9.08
CA ASP A 159 65.82 -36.99 9.02
C ASP A 159 65.69 -38.22 8.13
#